data_1d7a2eac32e9fa4b456c58b423f95cf5
#
_entry.id   1d7a2eac32e9fa4b456c58b423f95cf5
#
_cell.length_a   1.000
_cell.length_b   1.000
_cell.length_c   1.000
_cell.angle_alpha   90.00
_cell.angle_beta   90.00
_cell.angle_gamma   90.00
#
_symmetry.space_group_name_H-M   'P 1'
#
loop_
_entity.id
_entity.type
_entity.pdbx_description
1 polymer ?
#
loop_
_entity_poly.entity_id
_entity_poly.type
_entity_poly.pdbx_seq_one_letter_code
_entity_poly.pdbx_strand_id
1 'polypeptide(L)'
;MEYSSKGYSRFDSIDIYCSEAPQVIQLALNEGYNLRILPLGSDIINSKGFGVTFDELTCDKEIYQLYQILAKIKGKEVNDLSILIEKNEILKEIPLREKPWLEQPVFNKYQSETELMRYIHYLASKDFSLVQGMIPLGSCTMKLNAAAELLPIEWNEFSSIHPFAPSDQVAGFKEIVNDLEVWLSSLTGFEGVSLQPNAGSQGEFAGLLVIRSWHQSRGEGHRNICLIPTSAHGTNPASAVMSGFKVVAVKCDEYGNVDLEDLRNKATYHSNNLAALMVTYPSTHGVFEPNIREICQVIHHQGGQVYLDGANLNAQVGICRPGSYGIDVCHLNLHKTFAIPHGGGGPGVGPIAVASHLVPYLPGHTLVSCGGDKAISAVS
;
A
#
# COMPACT_ATOMS: atom_id res chain seq x y z
N MET A 1 -0.08 -26.63 -29.98
CA MET A 1 -0.77 -25.59 -29.18
C MET A 1 -1.68 -24.84 -30.11
N GLU A 2 -2.97 -25.04 -30.02
CA GLU A 2 -3.90 -24.11 -30.62
C GLU A 2 -4.02 -22.94 -29.66
N TYR A 3 -3.39 -21.83 -29.99
CA TYR A 3 -3.53 -20.60 -29.25
C TYR A 3 -4.90 -20.03 -29.51
N SER A 4 -5.80 -20.10 -28.59
CA SER A 4 -7.04 -19.31 -28.67
C SER A 4 -6.72 -17.84 -28.35
N SER A 5 -5.96 -17.19 -29.22
CA SER A 5 -5.88 -15.73 -29.26
C SER A 5 -7.07 -15.24 -30.08
N LYS A 6 -8.21 -14.98 -29.45
CA LYS A 6 -9.21 -14.13 -30.06
C LYS A 6 -8.57 -12.77 -30.30
N GLY A 7 -8.48 -12.35 -31.53
CA GLY A 7 -7.87 -11.19 -32.14
C GLY A 7 -7.89 -9.82 -31.46
N TYR A 8 -7.43 -9.73 -30.23
CA TYR A 8 -7.17 -8.47 -29.54
C TYR A 8 -5.68 -8.20 -29.55
N SER A 9 -5.28 -7.01 -29.98
CA SER A 9 -3.91 -6.54 -29.80
C SER A 9 -3.60 -6.51 -28.29
N ARG A 10 -2.45 -7.09 -27.93
CA ARG A 10 -1.98 -7.17 -26.54
C ARG A 10 -0.89 -6.13 -26.35
N PHE A 11 -0.79 -5.58 -25.16
CA PHE A 11 0.26 -4.60 -24.87
C PHE A 11 1.54 -5.32 -24.45
N ASP A 12 1.60 -5.81 -23.22
CA ASP A 12 2.82 -6.38 -22.63
C ASP A 12 2.63 -7.78 -22.05
N SER A 13 1.40 -8.25 -21.90
CA SER A 13 1.10 -9.50 -21.21
C SER A 13 0.36 -10.50 -22.12
N ILE A 14 0.75 -11.76 -21.99
CA ILE A 14 0.16 -12.87 -22.76
C ILE A 14 -0.24 -13.98 -21.79
N ASP A 15 -1.50 -14.42 -21.86
CA ASP A 15 -1.99 -15.62 -21.18
C ASP A 15 -2.12 -16.78 -22.19
N ILE A 16 -1.52 -17.91 -21.84
CA ILE A 16 -1.46 -19.11 -22.68
C ILE A 16 -2.10 -20.27 -21.91
N TYR A 17 -3.20 -20.79 -22.43
CA TYR A 17 -3.86 -21.98 -21.90
C TYR A 17 -3.47 -23.22 -22.70
N CYS A 18 -2.95 -24.23 -22.03
CA CYS A 18 -2.57 -25.49 -22.65
C CYS A 18 -2.47 -26.62 -21.62
N SER A 19 -2.58 -27.87 -22.08
CA SER A 19 -2.46 -29.07 -21.24
C SER A 19 -1.06 -29.26 -20.66
N GLU A 20 -0.04 -28.71 -21.31
CA GLU A 20 1.35 -28.79 -20.93
C GLU A 20 1.79 -27.67 -19.96
N ALA A 21 0.89 -26.81 -19.52
CA ALA A 21 1.19 -25.69 -18.63
C ALA A 21 2.02 -26.10 -17.38
N PRO A 22 1.70 -27.18 -16.67
CA PRO A 22 2.51 -27.61 -15.51
C PRO A 22 3.96 -27.87 -15.88
N GLN A 23 4.20 -28.49 -17.04
CA GLN A 23 5.55 -28.82 -17.52
C GLN A 23 6.31 -27.55 -17.94
N VAL A 24 5.61 -26.61 -18.63
CA VAL A 24 6.20 -25.31 -19.03
C VAL A 24 6.65 -24.54 -17.80
N ILE A 25 5.77 -24.41 -16.81
CA ILE A 25 6.04 -23.65 -15.58
C ILE A 25 7.21 -24.30 -14.83
N GLN A 26 7.22 -25.63 -14.68
CA GLN A 26 8.30 -26.33 -13.99
C GLN A 26 9.65 -26.19 -14.70
N LEU A 27 9.67 -26.27 -16.02
CA LEU A 27 10.90 -26.07 -16.79
C LEU A 27 11.40 -24.61 -16.70
N ALA A 28 10.49 -23.64 -16.79
CA ALA A 28 10.83 -22.25 -16.61
C ALA A 28 11.44 -21.99 -15.23
N LEU A 29 10.84 -22.55 -14.18
CA LEU A 29 11.33 -22.44 -12.81
C LEU A 29 12.75 -23.03 -12.66
N ASN A 30 13.00 -24.18 -13.29
CA ASN A 30 14.34 -24.82 -13.27
C ASN A 30 15.40 -23.99 -14.01
N GLU A 31 14.99 -23.20 -14.99
CA GLU A 31 15.85 -22.26 -15.73
C GLU A 31 15.93 -20.87 -15.08
N GLY A 32 15.29 -20.68 -13.90
CA GLY A 32 15.33 -19.44 -13.13
C GLY A 32 14.24 -18.41 -13.49
N TYR A 33 13.16 -18.82 -14.14
CA TYR A 33 12.05 -17.95 -14.53
C TYR A 33 10.75 -18.31 -13.81
N ASN A 34 10.10 -17.31 -13.20
CA ASN A 34 8.75 -17.43 -12.68
C ASN A 34 7.73 -17.05 -13.76
N LEU A 35 6.83 -17.96 -14.08
CA LEU A 35 5.67 -17.68 -14.94
C LEU A 35 4.41 -17.57 -14.08
N ARG A 36 3.51 -16.66 -14.44
CA ARG A 36 2.23 -16.53 -13.76
C ARG A 36 1.38 -17.77 -13.97
N ILE A 37 0.92 -18.41 -12.88
CA ILE A 37 0.10 -19.61 -12.92
C ILE A 37 -1.35 -19.23 -13.22
N LEU A 38 -2.01 -19.96 -14.13
CA LEU A 38 -3.41 -19.72 -14.49
C LEU A 38 -4.28 -20.98 -14.24
N PRO A 39 -5.44 -20.85 -13.54
CA PRO A 39 -5.91 -19.62 -12.88
C PRO A 39 -4.95 -19.18 -11.77
N LEU A 40 -5.02 -17.91 -11.40
CA LEU A 40 -4.12 -17.32 -10.38
C LEU A 40 -4.05 -18.19 -9.12
N GLY A 41 -2.84 -18.52 -8.69
CA GLY A 41 -2.57 -19.35 -7.53
C GLY A 41 -1.13 -19.84 -7.49
N SER A 42 -0.84 -20.75 -6.58
CA SER A 42 0.49 -21.38 -6.40
C SER A 42 0.53 -22.86 -6.84
N ASP A 43 -0.57 -23.42 -7.29
CA ASP A 43 -0.65 -24.83 -7.66
C ASP A 43 -0.21 -25.05 -9.13
N ILE A 44 1.05 -25.42 -9.29
CA ILE A 44 1.62 -25.70 -10.60
C ILE A 44 1.00 -26.96 -11.22
N ILE A 45 0.72 -27.99 -10.42
CA ILE A 45 0.27 -29.30 -10.89
C ILE A 45 -1.10 -29.21 -11.56
N ASN A 46 -1.99 -28.42 -11.01
CA ASN A 46 -3.34 -28.24 -11.52
C ASN A 46 -3.49 -27.00 -12.41
N SER A 47 -2.38 -26.36 -12.84
CA SER A 47 -2.42 -25.21 -13.72
C SER A 47 -3.01 -25.57 -15.09
N LYS A 48 -3.84 -24.69 -15.62
CA LYS A 48 -4.47 -24.80 -16.94
C LYS A 48 -3.81 -23.93 -18.00
N GLY A 49 -2.88 -23.08 -17.57
CA GLY A 49 -2.17 -22.13 -18.41
C GLY A 49 -1.09 -21.42 -17.64
N PHE A 50 -0.38 -20.56 -18.34
CA PHE A 50 0.62 -19.66 -17.76
C PHE A 50 0.56 -18.29 -18.41
N GLY A 51 0.94 -17.26 -17.67
CA GLY A 51 1.06 -15.89 -18.17
C GLY A 51 2.51 -15.45 -18.23
N VAL A 52 2.81 -14.65 -19.26
CA VAL A 52 4.09 -13.97 -19.44
C VAL A 52 3.84 -12.48 -19.55
N THR A 53 4.65 -11.69 -18.87
CA THR A 53 4.63 -10.22 -18.98
C THR A 53 6.03 -9.76 -19.38
N PHE A 54 6.09 -8.86 -20.33
CA PHE A 54 7.32 -8.23 -20.82
C PHE A 54 7.37 -6.80 -20.37
N ASP A 55 8.56 -6.31 -20.05
CA ASP A 55 8.83 -4.94 -19.65
C ASP A 55 10.05 -4.36 -20.40
N GLU A 56 10.46 -3.14 -20.08
CA GLU A 56 11.58 -2.47 -20.73
C GLU A 56 12.95 -3.12 -20.43
N LEU A 57 13.02 -4.01 -19.44
CA LEU A 57 14.23 -4.77 -19.10
C LEU A 57 14.30 -6.12 -19.82
N THR A 58 13.18 -6.57 -20.38
CA THR A 58 13.11 -7.84 -21.10
C THR A 58 13.96 -7.78 -22.38
N CYS A 59 14.94 -8.66 -22.48
CA CYS A 59 15.87 -8.70 -23.61
C CYS A 59 15.67 -9.96 -24.47
N ASP A 60 16.26 -9.96 -25.66
CA ASP A 60 16.18 -11.06 -26.64
C ASP A 60 16.62 -12.42 -26.05
N LYS A 61 17.56 -12.42 -25.10
CA LYS A 61 18.04 -13.63 -24.43
C LYS A 61 16.91 -14.32 -23.65
N GLU A 62 16.10 -13.55 -22.91
CA GLU A 62 14.99 -14.07 -22.10
C GLU A 62 13.85 -14.58 -22.98
N ILE A 63 13.55 -13.84 -24.05
CA ILE A 63 12.59 -14.28 -25.07
C ILE A 63 13.04 -15.59 -25.72
N TYR A 64 14.32 -15.69 -26.05
CA TYR A 64 14.89 -16.88 -26.64
C TYR A 64 14.85 -18.09 -25.69
N GLN A 65 15.16 -17.90 -24.40
CA GLN A 65 15.07 -18.94 -23.38
C GLN A 65 13.63 -19.45 -23.20
N LEU A 66 12.66 -18.56 -23.15
CA LEU A 66 11.24 -18.94 -23.11
C LEU A 66 10.86 -19.75 -24.34
N TYR A 67 11.31 -19.32 -25.52
CA TYR A 67 11.07 -20.05 -26.75
C TYR A 67 11.72 -21.44 -26.73
N GLN A 68 12.95 -21.59 -26.20
CA GLN A 68 13.62 -22.87 -26.02
C GLN A 68 12.82 -23.81 -25.08
N ILE A 69 12.29 -23.30 -23.96
CA ILE A 69 11.45 -24.07 -23.03
C ILE A 69 10.24 -24.64 -23.77
N LEU A 70 9.55 -23.80 -24.54
CA LEU A 70 8.36 -24.18 -25.30
C LEU A 70 8.66 -25.19 -26.41
N ALA A 71 9.80 -25.00 -27.10
CA ALA A 71 10.25 -25.91 -28.18
C ALA A 71 10.64 -27.30 -27.62
N LYS A 72 11.32 -27.33 -26.47
CA LYS A 72 11.70 -28.56 -25.77
C LYS A 72 10.50 -29.44 -25.43
N ILE A 73 9.42 -28.83 -24.95
CA ILE A 73 8.18 -29.55 -24.65
C ILE A 73 7.54 -30.15 -25.91
N LYS A 74 7.68 -29.47 -27.03
CA LYS A 74 7.12 -29.92 -28.31
C LYS A 74 8.07 -30.84 -29.09
N GLY A 75 9.25 -31.16 -28.57
CA GLY A 75 10.26 -31.96 -29.27
C GLY A 75 10.73 -31.31 -30.56
N LYS A 76 10.75 -29.98 -30.63
CA LYS A 76 11.18 -29.18 -31.78
C LYS A 76 12.53 -28.52 -31.52
N GLU A 77 13.31 -28.40 -32.58
CA GLU A 77 14.50 -27.56 -32.53
C GLU A 77 14.14 -26.07 -32.62
N VAL A 78 14.94 -25.24 -31.97
CA VAL A 78 14.76 -23.79 -31.93
C VAL A 78 15.42 -23.17 -33.16
N ASN A 79 14.61 -22.49 -33.97
CA ASN A 79 15.16 -21.64 -35.04
C ASN A 79 15.66 -20.30 -34.50
N ASP A 80 16.49 -19.62 -35.27
CA ASP A 80 16.98 -18.30 -34.93
C ASP A 80 15.79 -17.30 -34.73
N LEU A 81 15.85 -16.53 -33.66
CA LEU A 81 14.81 -15.54 -33.31
C LEU A 81 14.63 -14.47 -34.39
N SER A 82 15.73 -14.12 -35.09
CA SER A 82 15.72 -13.16 -36.21
C SER A 82 14.73 -13.54 -37.29
N ILE A 83 14.61 -14.84 -37.59
CA ILE A 83 13.67 -15.36 -38.59
C ILE A 83 12.20 -15.18 -38.18
N LEU A 84 11.93 -15.18 -36.87
CA LEU A 84 10.57 -15.00 -36.33
C LEU A 84 10.16 -13.52 -36.30
N ILE A 85 11.12 -12.64 -36.05
CA ILE A 85 10.87 -11.18 -35.97
C ILE A 85 10.62 -10.63 -37.38
N GLU A 86 11.40 -11.04 -38.39
CA GLU A 86 11.26 -10.57 -39.77
C GLU A 86 9.91 -10.95 -40.43
N LYS A 87 9.21 -11.97 -39.90
CA LYS A 87 7.93 -12.44 -40.45
C LYS A 87 6.70 -11.73 -39.88
N ASN A 88 6.84 -10.90 -38.83
CA ASN A 88 5.70 -10.29 -38.18
C ASN A 88 5.45 -8.85 -38.63
N GLU A 89 4.43 -8.68 -39.48
CA GLU A 89 3.89 -7.36 -39.88
C GLU A 89 2.99 -6.69 -38.80
N ILE A 90 2.96 -7.22 -37.57
CA ILE A 90 2.04 -6.81 -36.48
C ILE A 90 2.19 -5.32 -36.11
N LEU A 91 3.38 -4.75 -36.30
CA LEU A 91 3.61 -3.32 -36.02
C LEU A 91 2.84 -2.35 -36.94
N LYS A 92 2.31 -2.83 -38.08
CA LYS A 92 1.54 -1.99 -39.02
C LYS A 92 0.13 -1.68 -38.54
N GLU A 93 -0.41 -2.47 -37.60
CA GLU A 93 -1.79 -2.31 -37.08
C GLU A 93 -1.87 -1.48 -35.78
N ILE A 94 -0.72 -1.15 -35.18
CA ILE A 94 -0.67 -0.38 -33.93
C ILE A 94 -0.75 1.11 -34.27
N PRO A 95 -1.76 1.84 -33.79
CA PRO A 95 -1.83 3.28 -34.00
C PRO A 95 -0.66 3.97 -33.25
N LEU A 96 0.38 4.30 -34.01
CA LEU A 96 1.53 5.03 -33.48
C LEU A 96 1.18 6.49 -33.22
N ARG A 97 1.83 7.09 -32.25
CA ARG A 97 1.72 8.51 -31.98
C ARG A 97 2.25 9.31 -33.17
N GLU A 98 1.42 10.17 -33.75
CA GLU A 98 1.80 11.04 -34.85
C GLU A 98 2.41 12.37 -34.39
N LYS A 99 2.02 12.84 -33.18
CA LYS A 99 2.46 14.11 -32.63
C LYS A 99 3.74 13.95 -31.82
N PRO A 100 4.72 14.87 -31.97
CA PRO A 100 5.87 14.94 -31.09
C PRO A 100 5.47 15.06 -29.61
N TRP A 101 6.35 14.66 -28.71
CA TRP A 101 6.13 14.71 -27.26
C TRP A 101 7.39 15.21 -26.56
N LEU A 102 7.22 15.81 -25.37
CA LEU A 102 8.32 16.37 -24.58
C LEU A 102 9.19 17.36 -25.39
N GLU A 103 8.55 18.22 -26.20
CA GLU A 103 9.24 19.21 -27.06
C GLU A 103 9.79 20.38 -26.25
N GLN A 104 9.41 20.53 -24.97
CA GLN A 104 9.91 21.62 -24.13
C GLN A 104 11.44 21.50 -23.99
N PRO A 105 12.17 22.64 -24.11
CA PRO A 105 13.63 22.62 -24.08
C PRO A 105 14.24 21.92 -22.85
N VAL A 106 13.54 21.91 -21.73
CA VAL A 106 14.01 21.28 -20.48
C VAL A 106 14.26 19.78 -20.63
N PHE A 107 13.46 19.09 -21.44
CA PHE A 107 13.62 17.63 -21.66
C PHE A 107 14.76 17.28 -22.62
N ASN A 108 15.28 18.28 -23.35
CA ASN A 108 16.30 18.10 -24.36
C ASN A 108 17.63 18.79 -24.02
N LYS A 109 17.67 19.60 -22.96
CA LYS A 109 18.82 20.43 -22.61
C LYS A 109 19.82 19.71 -21.69
N TYR A 110 19.31 18.96 -20.70
CA TYR A 110 20.12 18.40 -19.63
C TYR A 110 20.38 16.90 -19.90
N GLN A 111 21.32 16.63 -20.80
CA GLN A 111 21.59 15.29 -21.33
C GLN A 111 22.75 14.57 -20.62
N SER A 112 23.51 15.24 -19.77
CA SER A 112 24.57 14.64 -18.97
C SER A 112 24.18 14.61 -17.50
N GLU A 113 24.72 13.63 -16.75
CA GLU A 113 24.51 13.49 -15.31
C GLU A 113 24.84 14.81 -14.58
N THR A 114 25.99 15.41 -14.88
CA THR A 114 26.42 16.66 -14.24
C THR A 114 25.47 17.81 -14.50
N GLU A 115 24.98 17.97 -15.73
CA GLU A 115 24.03 19.04 -16.07
C GLU A 115 22.68 18.82 -15.39
N LEU A 116 22.21 17.57 -15.36
CA LEU A 116 20.96 17.21 -14.68
C LEU A 116 21.06 17.45 -13.17
N MET A 117 22.15 17.04 -12.53
CA MET A 117 22.38 17.30 -11.10
C MET A 117 22.38 18.80 -10.78
N ARG A 118 23.06 19.62 -11.58
CA ARG A 118 23.07 21.08 -11.42
C ARG A 118 21.69 21.68 -11.62
N TYR A 119 20.93 21.17 -12.57
CA TYR A 119 19.56 21.62 -12.81
C TYR A 119 18.62 21.26 -11.64
N ILE A 120 18.69 20.04 -11.14
CA ILE A 120 17.93 19.59 -9.94
C ILE A 120 18.29 20.46 -8.74
N HIS A 121 19.57 20.72 -8.50
CA HIS A 121 20.01 21.59 -7.40
C HIS A 121 19.51 23.03 -7.58
N TYR A 122 19.53 23.57 -8.81
CA TYR A 122 18.97 24.87 -9.11
C TYR A 122 17.47 24.94 -8.82
N LEU A 123 16.69 23.91 -9.18
CA LEU A 123 15.27 23.86 -8.86
C LEU A 123 15.03 23.76 -7.34
N ALA A 124 15.77 22.88 -6.66
CA ALA A 124 15.69 22.70 -5.22
C ALA A 124 16.01 24.00 -4.45
N SER A 125 16.97 24.81 -4.96
CA SER A 125 17.36 26.08 -4.33
C SER A 125 16.29 27.18 -4.40
N LYS A 126 15.24 26.99 -5.21
CA LYS A 126 14.11 27.94 -5.30
C LYS A 126 13.06 27.75 -4.24
N ASP A 127 13.13 26.68 -3.50
CA ASP A 127 12.21 26.35 -2.42
C ASP A 127 12.98 26.06 -1.14
N PHE A 128 12.25 26.12 -0.03
CA PHE A 128 12.81 25.87 1.28
C PHE A 128 13.00 24.37 1.50
N SER A 129 14.16 23.96 2.00
CA SER A 129 14.48 22.57 2.30
C SER A 129 14.91 22.34 3.74
N LEU A 130 14.83 21.10 4.21
CA LEU A 130 15.24 20.71 5.56
C LEU A 130 16.73 20.94 5.85
N VAL A 131 17.59 21.04 4.84
CA VAL A 131 19.02 21.38 5.01
C VAL A 131 19.24 22.86 5.28
N GLN A 132 18.26 23.71 5.01
CA GLN A 132 18.31 25.15 5.24
C GLN A 132 17.66 25.55 6.57
N GLY A 133 16.69 24.79 7.07
CA GLY A 133 16.01 25.07 8.31
C GLY A 133 14.80 24.17 8.54
N MET A 134 14.01 24.48 9.56
CA MET A 134 12.83 23.73 9.93
C MET A 134 11.62 24.12 9.09
N ILE A 135 10.90 23.14 8.55
CA ILE A 135 9.63 23.37 7.87
C ILE A 135 8.56 23.66 8.94
N PRO A 136 7.76 24.74 8.80
CA PRO A 136 6.81 25.15 9.82
C PRO A 136 5.55 24.28 9.94
N LEU A 137 5.38 23.28 9.08
CA LEU A 137 4.24 22.34 9.08
C LEU A 137 4.62 21.03 9.74
N GLY A 138 3.97 20.70 10.89
CA GLY A 138 4.34 19.58 11.74
C GLY A 138 4.17 18.19 11.13
N SER A 139 3.08 17.91 10.44
CA SER A 139 2.73 16.56 10.01
C SER A 139 3.43 16.10 8.73
N CYS A 140 3.93 17.01 7.92
CA CYS A 140 4.60 16.74 6.65
C CYS A 140 6.12 16.73 6.77
N THR A 141 6.67 16.79 7.96
CA THR A 141 8.11 16.79 8.17
C THR A 141 8.70 15.45 7.77
N MET A 142 9.13 15.38 6.54
CA MET A 142 10.10 14.37 6.12
C MET A 142 11.40 14.65 6.86
N LYS A 143 11.86 13.67 7.62
CA LYS A 143 13.12 13.81 8.33
C LYS A 143 14.29 13.67 7.37
N LEU A 144 15.39 14.33 7.68
CA LEU A 144 16.65 14.04 7.00
C LEU A 144 17.08 12.64 7.40
N ASN A 145 17.09 11.73 6.44
CA ASN A 145 17.55 10.36 6.64
C ASN A 145 19.03 10.28 6.28
N ALA A 146 19.79 9.44 6.97
CA ALA A 146 21.18 9.18 6.59
C ALA A 146 21.22 8.47 5.23
N ALA A 147 22.15 8.84 4.36
CA ALA A 147 22.32 8.19 3.06
C ALA A 147 22.55 6.68 3.18
N ALA A 148 23.21 6.23 4.26
CA ALA A 148 23.43 4.83 4.55
C ALA A 148 22.16 4.02 4.79
N GLU A 149 21.07 4.64 5.23
CA GLU A 149 19.77 3.99 5.41
C GLU A 149 19.07 3.72 4.07
N LEU A 150 19.46 4.45 3.02
CA LEU A 150 18.89 4.30 1.68
C LEU A 150 19.67 3.30 0.82
N LEU A 151 20.94 3.03 1.13
CA LEU A 151 21.78 2.13 0.34
C LEU A 151 21.17 0.75 0.07
N PRO A 152 20.53 0.07 1.05
CA PRO A 152 19.96 -1.26 0.80
C PRO A 152 18.88 -1.30 -0.27
N ILE A 153 18.16 -0.21 -0.52
CA ILE A 153 17.10 -0.20 -1.56
C ILE A 153 17.66 -0.26 -2.99
N GLU A 154 18.96 0.05 -3.18
CA GLU A 154 19.64 -0.05 -4.48
C GLU A 154 20.19 -1.46 -4.75
N TRP A 155 20.22 -2.33 -3.74
CA TRP A 155 20.69 -3.71 -3.93
C TRP A 155 19.67 -4.51 -4.75
N ASN A 156 20.14 -5.26 -5.72
CA ASN A 156 19.28 -6.06 -6.60
C ASN A 156 18.39 -7.04 -5.83
N GLU A 157 18.88 -7.55 -4.71
CA GLU A 157 18.15 -8.45 -3.80
C GLU A 157 16.90 -7.82 -3.20
N PHE A 158 16.80 -6.49 -3.19
CA PHE A 158 15.62 -5.75 -2.76
C PHE A 158 14.89 -5.07 -3.92
N SER A 159 15.62 -4.41 -4.82
CA SER A 159 15.02 -3.57 -5.87
C SER A 159 14.47 -4.36 -7.06
N SER A 160 14.99 -5.57 -7.32
CA SER A 160 14.65 -6.35 -8.52
C SER A 160 13.70 -7.52 -8.26
N ILE A 161 13.19 -7.68 -7.04
CA ILE A 161 12.23 -8.75 -6.72
C ILE A 161 10.81 -8.30 -7.06
N HIS A 162 10.10 -9.13 -7.81
CA HIS A 162 8.70 -8.90 -8.12
C HIS A 162 7.84 -8.99 -6.84
N PRO A 163 6.85 -8.09 -6.62
CA PRO A 163 6.02 -8.11 -5.41
C PRO A 163 5.29 -9.43 -5.16
N PHE A 164 4.97 -10.17 -6.20
CA PHE A 164 4.29 -11.48 -6.13
C PHE A 164 5.23 -12.64 -6.47
N ALA A 165 6.53 -12.50 -6.22
CA ALA A 165 7.45 -13.63 -6.31
C ALA A 165 7.02 -14.76 -5.35
N PRO A 166 7.28 -16.04 -5.71
CA PRO A 166 6.94 -17.18 -4.86
C PRO A 166 7.47 -17.03 -3.43
N SER A 167 6.68 -17.48 -2.49
CA SER A 167 6.92 -17.21 -1.07
C SER A 167 8.21 -17.82 -0.51
N ASP A 168 8.73 -18.85 -1.12
CA ASP A 168 10.01 -19.49 -0.80
C ASP A 168 11.22 -18.71 -1.33
N GLN A 169 11.00 -17.82 -2.31
CA GLN A 169 12.03 -16.95 -2.89
C GLN A 169 12.17 -15.60 -2.18
N VAL A 170 11.28 -15.28 -1.24
CA VAL A 170 11.21 -13.98 -0.55
C VAL A 170 11.27 -14.09 0.97
N ALA A 171 11.99 -15.09 1.48
CA ALA A 171 12.08 -15.35 2.92
C ALA A 171 12.58 -14.13 3.72
N GLY A 172 13.59 -13.40 3.21
CA GLY A 172 14.12 -12.21 3.85
C GLY A 172 13.10 -11.08 3.94
N PHE A 173 12.27 -10.85 2.90
CA PHE A 173 11.18 -9.87 2.98
C PHE A 173 10.12 -10.26 4.02
N LYS A 174 9.81 -11.56 4.15
CA LYS A 174 8.88 -12.04 5.18
C LYS A 174 9.41 -11.78 6.60
N GLU A 175 10.71 -11.99 6.81
CA GLU A 175 11.36 -11.72 8.08
C GLU A 175 11.28 -10.22 8.42
N ILE A 176 11.63 -9.34 7.48
CA ILE A 176 11.51 -7.88 7.65
C ILE A 176 10.06 -7.47 8.01
N VAL A 177 9.07 -7.99 7.29
CA VAL A 177 7.65 -7.69 7.53
C VAL A 177 7.24 -8.15 8.93
N ASN A 178 7.54 -9.39 9.30
CA ASN A 178 7.19 -9.95 10.59
C ASN A 178 7.83 -9.19 11.75
N ASP A 179 9.13 -8.88 11.65
CA ASP A 179 9.84 -8.12 12.68
C ASP A 179 9.24 -6.72 12.84
N LEU A 180 8.94 -6.06 11.73
CA LEU A 180 8.35 -4.72 11.77
C LEU A 180 6.95 -4.74 12.38
N GLU A 181 6.12 -5.74 12.06
CA GLU A 181 4.79 -5.90 12.67
C GLU A 181 4.90 -6.12 14.19
N VAL A 182 5.84 -6.95 14.65
CA VAL A 182 6.11 -7.17 16.08
C VAL A 182 6.58 -5.89 16.76
N TRP A 183 7.49 -5.13 16.16
CA TRP A 183 7.98 -3.88 16.73
C TRP A 183 6.89 -2.82 16.81
N LEU A 184 6.11 -2.67 15.76
CA LEU A 184 4.98 -1.71 15.74
C LEU A 184 3.90 -2.09 16.75
N SER A 185 3.58 -3.37 16.89
CA SER A 185 2.69 -3.89 17.92
C SER A 185 3.20 -3.52 19.33
N SER A 186 4.48 -3.77 19.60
CA SER A 186 5.10 -3.43 20.88
C SER A 186 5.10 -1.94 21.17
N LEU A 187 5.39 -1.11 20.17
CA LEU A 187 5.43 0.36 20.31
C LEU A 187 4.05 0.97 20.56
N THR A 188 3.03 0.42 19.95
CA THR A 188 1.67 0.98 19.98
C THR A 188 0.76 0.34 21.01
N GLY A 189 1.10 -0.88 21.48
CA GLY A 189 0.31 -1.65 22.43
C GLY A 189 -0.92 -2.29 21.81
N PHE A 190 -0.91 -2.52 20.51
CA PHE A 190 -1.95 -3.27 19.78
C PHE A 190 -1.53 -4.72 19.56
N GLU A 191 -2.49 -5.60 19.35
CA GLU A 191 -2.27 -7.02 19.15
C GLU A 191 -2.04 -7.43 17.71
N GLY A 192 -2.51 -6.65 16.73
CA GLY A 192 -2.30 -6.95 15.31
C GLY A 192 -1.91 -5.74 14.51
N VAL A 193 -1.02 -5.95 13.54
CA VAL A 193 -0.55 -4.92 12.60
C VAL A 193 -0.68 -5.45 11.19
N SER A 194 -0.96 -4.58 10.23
CA SER A 194 -0.85 -4.88 8.80
C SER A 194 -0.06 -3.78 8.11
N LEU A 195 0.99 -4.17 7.39
CA LEU A 195 1.82 -3.26 6.60
C LEU A 195 1.27 -3.05 5.18
N GLN A 196 0.13 -3.65 4.84
CA GLN A 196 -0.42 -3.61 3.48
C GLN A 196 -0.75 -2.19 2.99
N PRO A 197 -1.35 -1.27 3.79
CA PRO A 197 -1.63 0.07 3.30
C PRO A 197 -0.34 0.85 2.98
N ASN A 198 -0.23 1.41 1.77
CA ASN A 198 0.96 2.11 1.28
C ASN A 198 0.88 3.64 1.38
N ALA A 199 -0.08 4.16 2.13
CA ALA A 199 -0.20 5.59 2.46
C ALA A 199 -1.00 5.76 3.76
N GLY A 200 -0.86 6.90 4.45
CA GLY A 200 -1.67 7.22 5.63
C GLY A 200 -3.16 7.23 5.33
N SER A 201 -3.59 7.89 4.25
CA SER A 201 -5.00 7.89 3.83
C SER A 201 -5.53 6.51 3.46
N GLN A 202 -4.68 5.63 2.93
CA GLN A 202 -5.05 4.24 2.69
C GLN A 202 -5.15 3.44 3.99
N GLY A 203 -4.30 3.74 4.98
CA GLY A 203 -4.44 3.23 6.35
C GLY A 203 -5.74 3.70 6.99
N GLU A 204 -6.14 4.97 6.80
CA GLU A 204 -7.45 5.46 7.24
C GLU A 204 -8.58 4.63 6.64
N PHE A 205 -8.58 4.46 5.32
CA PHE A 205 -9.58 3.67 4.61
C PHE A 205 -9.61 2.22 5.08
N ALA A 206 -8.45 1.55 5.17
CA ALA A 206 -8.34 0.17 5.62
C ALA A 206 -8.86 -0.02 7.06
N GLY A 207 -8.44 0.84 7.99
CA GLY A 207 -8.88 0.76 9.38
C GLY A 207 -10.38 0.97 9.55
N LEU A 208 -10.97 1.88 8.79
CA LEU A 208 -12.42 2.09 8.77
C LEU A 208 -13.18 0.91 8.15
N LEU A 209 -12.64 0.27 7.12
CA LEU A 209 -13.21 -0.97 6.57
C LEU A 209 -13.15 -2.11 7.58
N VAL A 210 -12.08 -2.22 8.37
CA VAL A 210 -11.96 -3.19 9.47
C VAL A 210 -13.07 -2.98 10.49
N ILE A 211 -13.29 -1.74 10.94
CA ILE A 211 -14.39 -1.39 11.85
C ILE A 211 -15.74 -1.75 11.24
N ARG A 212 -15.97 -1.40 9.98
CA ARG A 212 -17.20 -1.71 9.27
C ARG A 212 -17.47 -3.22 9.18
N SER A 213 -16.45 -4.00 8.81
CA SER A 213 -16.54 -5.45 8.72
C SER A 213 -16.85 -6.09 10.08
N TRP A 214 -16.23 -5.58 11.14
CA TRP A 214 -16.51 -6.01 12.50
C TRP A 214 -17.97 -5.77 12.89
N HIS A 215 -18.53 -4.59 12.65
CA HIS A 215 -19.95 -4.31 12.90
C HIS A 215 -20.88 -5.22 12.07
N GLN A 216 -20.57 -5.41 10.77
CA GLN A 216 -21.34 -6.26 9.88
C GLN A 216 -21.39 -7.71 10.38
N SER A 217 -20.26 -8.23 10.85
CA SER A 217 -20.17 -9.62 11.35
C SER A 217 -20.99 -9.87 12.60
N ARG A 218 -21.35 -8.81 13.33
CA ARG A 218 -22.19 -8.84 14.54
C ARG A 218 -23.67 -8.58 14.25
N GLY A 219 -24.05 -8.44 12.98
CA GLY A 219 -25.41 -8.04 12.60
C GLY A 219 -25.70 -6.54 12.78
N GLU A 220 -24.68 -5.74 13.04
CA GLU A 220 -24.78 -4.29 13.30
C GLU A 220 -24.40 -3.46 12.06
N GLY A 221 -24.57 -3.99 10.86
CA GLY A 221 -24.25 -3.30 9.60
C GLY A 221 -25.01 -1.99 9.35
N HIS A 222 -26.04 -1.69 10.15
CA HIS A 222 -26.76 -0.43 10.15
C HIS A 222 -25.96 0.72 10.79
N ARG A 223 -24.94 0.44 11.61
CA ARG A 223 -24.06 1.44 12.20
C ARG A 223 -23.22 2.09 11.13
N ASN A 224 -23.50 3.32 10.80
CA ASN A 224 -22.89 4.04 9.69
C ASN A 224 -22.52 5.50 10.02
N ILE A 225 -22.61 5.93 11.27
CA ILE A 225 -22.21 7.26 11.70
C ILE A 225 -20.76 7.24 12.19
N CYS A 226 -19.94 8.13 11.64
CA CYS A 226 -18.57 8.41 12.10
C CYS A 226 -18.51 9.84 12.65
N LEU A 227 -18.21 9.97 13.94
CA LEU A 227 -17.97 11.27 14.57
C LEU A 227 -16.53 11.72 14.26
N ILE A 228 -16.35 12.99 13.91
CA ILE A 228 -15.03 13.55 13.58
C ILE A 228 -14.91 14.95 14.17
N PRO A 229 -13.91 15.23 15.03
CA PRO A 229 -13.66 16.57 15.55
C PRO A 229 -13.32 17.56 14.44
N THR A 230 -13.73 18.81 14.60
CA THR A 230 -13.44 19.89 13.62
C THR A 230 -11.94 20.20 13.46
N SER A 231 -11.10 19.74 14.41
CA SER A 231 -9.65 19.81 14.34
C SER A 231 -9.02 18.71 13.49
N ALA A 232 -9.80 17.74 12.96
CA ALA A 232 -9.27 16.63 12.19
C ALA A 232 -8.69 17.08 10.84
N HIS A 233 -7.72 16.32 10.33
CA HIS A 233 -7.22 16.52 8.97
C HIS A 233 -8.32 16.26 7.94
N GLY A 234 -8.28 16.99 6.80
CA GLY A 234 -9.30 16.87 5.76
C GLY A 234 -9.44 15.49 5.12
N THR A 235 -8.43 14.64 5.24
CA THR A 235 -8.50 13.25 4.76
C THR A 235 -9.41 12.36 5.61
N ASN A 236 -9.56 12.65 6.91
CA ASN A 236 -10.38 11.82 7.80
C ASN A 236 -11.86 11.77 7.36
N PRO A 237 -12.56 12.90 7.11
CA PRO A 237 -13.92 12.85 6.59
C PRO A 237 -14.01 12.22 5.20
N ALA A 238 -13.01 12.43 4.33
CA ALA A 238 -12.98 11.82 3.01
C ALA A 238 -12.89 10.29 3.09
N SER A 239 -11.98 9.76 3.90
CA SER A 239 -11.82 8.32 4.13
C SER A 239 -13.05 7.70 4.76
N ALA A 240 -13.72 8.41 5.70
CA ALA A 240 -14.96 7.94 6.29
C ALA A 240 -16.08 7.80 5.25
N VAL A 241 -16.26 8.79 4.39
CA VAL A 241 -17.25 8.73 3.30
C VAL A 241 -16.93 7.62 2.31
N MET A 242 -15.68 7.47 1.90
CA MET A 242 -15.24 6.38 1.02
C MET A 242 -15.50 4.99 1.62
N SER A 243 -15.38 4.86 2.94
CA SER A 243 -15.67 3.62 3.66
C SER A 243 -17.17 3.38 3.88
N GLY A 244 -18.04 4.29 3.41
CA GLY A 244 -19.50 4.18 3.48
C GLY A 244 -20.10 4.72 4.78
N PHE A 245 -19.36 5.50 5.55
CA PHE A 245 -19.88 6.18 6.74
C PHE A 245 -20.43 7.57 6.44
N LYS A 246 -21.36 8.01 7.27
CA LYS A 246 -21.85 9.39 7.30
C LYS A 246 -21.10 10.15 8.38
N VAL A 247 -20.51 11.26 8.01
CA VAL A 247 -19.71 12.08 8.91
C VAL A 247 -20.61 13.02 9.71
N VAL A 248 -20.39 13.07 11.02
CA VAL A 248 -20.98 14.05 11.93
C VAL A 248 -19.84 14.76 12.66
N ALA A 249 -19.73 16.06 12.44
CA ALA A 249 -18.68 16.86 13.04
C ALA A 249 -18.91 17.02 14.55
N VAL A 250 -17.83 16.96 15.34
CA VAL A 250 -17.81 17.27 16.78
C VAL A 250 -17.04 18.58 16.96
N LYS A 251 -17.55 19.46 17.79
CA LYS A 251 -16.91 20.75 18.06
C LYS A 251 -15.62 20.58 18.84
N CYS A 252 -14.74 21.56 18.72
CA CYS A 252 -13.62 21.76 19.64
C CYS A 252 -13.90 23.00 20.50
N ASP A 253 -13.33 23.04 21.71
CA ASP A 253 -13.34 24.19 22.58
C ASP A 253 -12.39 25.31 22.10
N GLU A 254 -12.33 26.41 22.81
CA GLU A 254 -11.46 27.54 22.50
C GLU A 254 -9.96 27.23 22.62
N TYR A 255 -9.60 26.14 23.30
CA TYR A 255 -8.21 25.66 23.46
C TYR A 255 -7.83 24.58 22.44
N GLY A 256 -8.78 24.17 21.58
CA GLY A 256 -8.59 23.16 20.56
C GLY A 256 -8.80 21.72 21.04
N ASN A 257 -9.26 21.49 22.27
CA ASN A 257 -9.66 20.18 22.75
C ASN A 257 -11.02 19.77 22.18
N VAL A 258 -11.31 18.47 22.17
CA VAL A 258 -12.63 17.95 21.82
C VAL A 258 -13.66 18.44 22.86
N ASP A 259 -14.73 19.08 22.40
CA ASP A 259 -15.86 19.46 23.28
C ASP A 259 -16.59 18.21 23.75
N LEU A 260 -16.35 17.83 25.02
CA LEU A 260 -16.93 16.62 25.62
C LEU A 260 -18.45 16.65 25.73
N GLU A 261 -19.05 17.82 25.92
CA GLU A 261 -20.51 17.94 25.99
C GLU A 261 -21.12 17.68 24.61
N ASP A 262 -20.60 18.32 23.58
CA ASP A 262 -21.02 18.09 22.19
C ASP A 262 -20.81 16.64 21.77
N LEU A 263 -19.65 16.04 22.14
CA LEU A 263 -19.36 14.62 21.88
C LEU A 263 -20.39 13.69 22.52
N ARG A 264 -20.68 13.87 23.83
CA ARG A 264 -21.65 13.03 24.55
C ARG A 264 -23.05 13.16 23.94
N ASN A 265 -23.49 14.39 23.66
CA ASN A 265 -24.78 14.66 23.06
C ASN A 265 -24.92 13.97 21.69
N LYS A 266 -23.92 14.07 20.82
CA LYS A 266 -23.92 13.44 19.50
C LYS A 266 -23.79 11.92 19.57
N ALA A 267 -22.93 11.39 20.43
CA ALA A 267 -22.79 9.96 20.64
C ALA A 267 -24.11 9.34 21.15
N THR A 268 -24.80 9.99 22.08
CA THR A 268 -26.09 9.54 22.59
C THR A 268 -27.17 9.64 21.51
N TYR A 269 -27.25 10.76 20.78
CA TYR A 269 -28.24 10.97 19.73
C TYR A 269 -28.11 9.91 18.61
N HIS A 270 -26.89 9.53 18.27
CA HIS A 270 -26.60 8.56 17.24
C HIS A 270 -26.33 7.13 17.76
N SER A 271 -26.62 6.84 19.03
CA SER A 271 -26.25 5.59 19.70
C SER A 271 -26.56 4.33 18.90
N ASN A 272 -27.72 4.25 18.24
CA ASN A 272 -28.12 3.12 17.42
C ASN A 272 -27.28 2.96 16.14
N ASN A 273 -26.77 4.05 15.60
CA ASN A 273 -26.08 4.08 14.31
C ASN A 273 -24.59 4.46 14.43
N LEU A 274 -24.11 4.73 15.64
CA LEU A 274 -22.71 5.11 15.87
C LEU A 274 -21.79 3.95 15.57
N ALA A 275 -20.94 4.10 14.55
CA ALA A 275 -19.95 3.12 14.15
C ALA A 275 -18.56 3.45 14.70
N ALA A 276 -18.15 4.71 14.58
CA ALA A 276 -16.79 5.11 14.94
C ALA A 276 -16.70 6.59 15.35
N LEU A 277 -15.64 6.89 16.09
CA LEU A 277 -15.03 8.21 16.20
C LEU A 277 -13.65 8.15 15.53
N MET A 278 -13.32 9.13 14.67
CA MET A 278 -11.93 9.36 14.25
C MET A 278 -11.37 10.55 15.02
N VAL A 279 -10.24 10.35 15.68
CA VAL A 279 -9.56 11.39 16.46
C VAL A 279 -8.08 11.42 16.10
N THR A 280 -7.46 12.59 16.03
CA THR A 280 -6.03 12.77 15.86
C THR A 280 -5.41 13.09 17.22
N TYR A 281 -4.35 12.40 17.62
CA TYR A 281 -3.72 12.60 18.93
C TYR A 281 -2.19 12.48 18.85
N PRO A 282 -1.44 13.54 19.19
CA PRO A 282 -1.91 14.92 19.39
C PRO A 282 -2.67 15.46 18.19
N SER A 283 -3.56 16.42 18.40
CA SER A 283 -4.40 16.99 17.33
C SER A 283 -3.59 17.76 16.28
N THR A 284 -4.20 18.12 15.16
CA THR A 284 -3.56 18.98 14.14
C THR A 284 -3.23 20.38 14.68
N HIS A 285 -3.87 20.81 15.78
CA HIS A 285 -3.54 22.04 16.49
C HIS A 285 -2.40 21.86 17.49
N GLY A 286 -1.79 20.67 17.59
CA GLY A 286 -0.71 20.37 18.54
C GLY A 286 -1.19 20.12 19.97
N VAL A 287 -2.48 19.92 20.17
CA VAL A 287 -3.06 19.70 21.50
C VAL A 287 -3.02 18.23 21.89
N PHE A 288 -2.42 17.93 23.03
CA PHE A 288 -2.58 16.66 23.73
C PHE A 288 -3.90 16.70 24.50
N GLU A 289 -4.87 15.94 24.00
CA GLU A 289 -6.22 15.85 24.57
C GLU A 289 -6.17 15.22 25.98
N PRO A 290 -6.41 15.99 27.05
CA PRO A 290 -6.31 15.48 28.42
C PRO A 290 -7.36 14.42 28.73
N ASN A 291 -8.49 14.46 28.05
CA ASN A 291 -9.64 13.60 28.28
C ASN A 291 -9.72 12.42 27.31
N ILE A 292 -8.62 12.06 26.63
CA ILE A 292 -8.65 11.02 25.59
C ILE A 292 -9.27 9.69 26.07
N ARG A 293 -9.01 9.28 27.32
CA ARG A 293 -9.60 8.06 27.89
C ARG A 293 -11.11 8.16 28.04
N GLU A 294 -11.60 9.30 28.47
CA GLU A 294 -13.04 9.57 28.61
C GLU A 294 -13.72 9.62 27.25
N ILE A 295 -13.08 10.25 26.26
CA ILE A 295 -13.55 10.26 24.87
C ILE A 295 -13.74 8.83 24.37
N CYS A 296 -12.76 7.94 24.56
CA CYS A 296 -12.86 6.53 24.18
C CYS A 296 -14.04 5.84 24.90
N GLN A 297 -14.18 6.05 26.21
CA GLN A 297 -15.28 5.45 27.00
C GLN A 297 -16.66 5.91 26.51
N VAL A 298 -16.85 7.19 26.20
CA VAL A 298 -18.10 7.72 25.66
C VAL A 298 -18.51 6.98 24.39
N ILE A 299 -17.56 6.75 23.48
CA ILE A 299 -17.81 6.07 22.22
C ILE A 299 -18.12 4.58 22.44
N HIS A 300 -17.32 3.91 23.26
CA HIS A 300 -17.51 2.48 23.54
C HIS A 300 -18.85 2.21 24.24
N HIS A 301 -19.28 3.06 25.18
CA HIS A 301 -20.59 2.92 25.82
C HIS A 301 -21.77 3.00 24.85
N GLN A 302 -21.58 3.66 23.70
CA GLN A 302 -22.57 3.73 22.61
C GLN A 302 -22.36 2.68 21.52
N GLY A 303 -21.45 1.73 21.74
CA GLY A 303 -21.16 0.61 20.82
C GLY A 303 -20.28 0.98 19.62
N GLY A 304 -19.76 2.19 19.55
CA GLY A 304 -18.80 2.62 18.52
C GLY A 304 -17.39 2.17 18.79
N GLN A 305 -16.52 2.28 17.77
CA GLN A 305 -15.07 2.03 17.85
C GLN A 305 -14.30 3.34 17.75
N VAL A 306 -13.11 3.41 18.37
CA VAL A 306 -12.26 4.60 18.31
C VAL A 306 -11.11 4.37 17.35
N TYR A 307 -11.09 5.18 16.29
CA TYR A 307 -10.02 5.23 15.31
C TYR A 307 -9.08 6.40 15.63
N LEU A 308 -7.79 6.13 15.78
CA LEU A 308 -6.74 7.14 15.96
C LEU A 308 -6.04 7.42 14.64
N ASP A 309 -6.04 8.67 14.23
CA ASP A 309 -5.10 9.16 13.23
C ASP A 309 -3.71 9.27 13.88
N GLY A 310 -2.82 8.34 13.53
CA GLY A 310 -1.47 8.22 14.07
C GLY A 310 -0.41 9.01 13.31
N ALA A 311 -0.81 10.02 12.52
CA ALA A 311 0.14 10.89 11.81
C ALA A 311 1.16 11.55 12.75
N ASN A 312 0.79 11.78 13.99
CA ASN A 312 1.64 12.40 15.03
C ASN A 312 2.18 11.39 16.06
N LEU A 313 2.29 10.10 15.70
CA LEU A 313 2.82 9.05 16.59
C LEU A 313 4.22 9.37 17.12
N ASN A 314 5.03 10.15 16.39
CA ASN A 314 6.33 10.61 16.85
C ASN A 314 6.30 11.35 18.21
N ALA A 315 5.18 11.97 18.57
CA ALA A 315 4.97 12.60 19.87
C ALA A 315 4.63 11.60 21.00
N GLN A 316 4.31 10.36 20.66
CA GLN A 316 3.86 9.33 21.59
C GLN A 316 4.89 8.23 21.84
N VAL A 317 5.75 7.93 20.86
CA VAL A 317 6.74 6.85 20.94
C VAL A 317 7.61 7.00 22.19
N GLY A 318 7.67 5.94 23.00
CA GLY A 318 8.41 5.92 24.27
C GLY A 318 7.72 6.63 25.44
N ILE A 319 6.62 7.34 25.23
CA ILE A 319 5.87 8.09 26.24
C ILE A 319 4.54 7.40 26.56
N CYS A 320 3.76 7.09 25.55
CA CYS A 320 2.48 6.40 25.70
C CYS A 320 2.19 5.46 24.52
N ARG A 321 1.25 4.54 24.73
CA ARG A 321 0.84 3.54 23.73
C ARG A 321 -0.64 3.69 23.43
N PRO A 322 -1.04 3.92 22.18
CA PRO A 322 -2.46 4.10 21.80
C PRO A 322 -3.37 2.99 22.29
N GLY A 323 -2.98 1.71 22.15
CA GLY A 323 -3.76 0.58 22.64
C GLY A 323 -4.02 0.58 24.12
N SER A 324 -3.20 1.28 24.94
CA SER A 324 -3.33 1.30 26.39
C SER A 324 -4.38 2.28 26.93
N TYR A 325 -4.88 3.20 26.14
CA TYR A 325 -5.84 4.20 26.59
C TYR A 325 -7.22 4.15 25.92
N GLY A 326 -7.47 3.08 25.12
CA GLY A 326 -8.81 2.79 24.62
C GLY A 326 -9.01 3.04 23.14
N ILE A 327 -7.94 3.10 22.36
CA ILE A 327 -8.00 3.12 20.90
C ILE A 327 -8.17 1.71 20.35
N ASP A 328 -9.04 1.55 19.36
CA ASP A 328 -9.32 0.25 18.72
C ASP A 328 -8.53 0.06 17.42
N VAL A 329 -8.33 1.12 16.64
CA VAL A 329 -7.57 1.12 15.39
C VAL A 329 -6.70 2.37 15.32
N CYS A 330 -5.49 2.22 14.85
CA CYS A 330 -4.59 3.34 14.58
C CYS A 330 -3.89 3.12 13.24
N HIS A 331 -3.88 4.11 12.33
CA HIS A 331 -2.91 4.08 11.26
C HIS A 331 -1.61 4.77 11.69
N LEU A 332 -0.51 4.33 11.10
CA LEU A 332 0.82 4.83 11.38
C LEU A 332 1.42 5.43 10.11
N ASN A 333 2.09 6.56 10.23
CA ASN A 333 2.87 7.14 9.15
C ASN A 333 4.36 6.91 9.44
N LEU A 334 4.93 5.79 8.96
CA LEU A 334 6.32 5.46 9.22
C LEU A 334 7.26 6.54 8.67
N HIS A 335 6.90 7.16 7.56
CA HIS A 335 7.63 8.28 6.97
C HIS A 335 7.62 9.57 7.81
N LYS A 336 6.72 9.71 8.79
CA LYS A 336 6.66 10.86 9.70
C LYS A 336 7.35 10.58 11.03
N THR A 337 7.29 9.35 11.50
CA THR A 337 7.82 8.94 12.81
C THR A 337 9.21 8.31 12.70
N PHE A 338 9.45 7.54 11.66
CA PHE A 338 10.70 6.81 11.39
C PHE A 338 11.35 7.28 10.09
N ALA A 339 12.41 6.60 9.67
CA ALA A 339 13.09 6.84 8.40
C ALA A 339 12.65 5.83 7.35
N ILE A 340 12.16 6.32 6.21
CA ILE A 340 11.87 5.50 5.04
C ILE A 340 12.17 6.26 3.74
N PRO A 341 12.37 5.59 2.60
CA PRO A 341 12.76 6.23 1.34
C PRO A 341 11.68 7.05 0.65
N HIS A 342 10.40 6.96 0.99
CA HIS A 342 9.26 7.70 0.41
C HIS A 342 9.01 7.48 -1.09
N GLY A 343 9.56 6.46 -1.72
CA GLY A 343 9.40 6.24 -3.15
C GLY A 343 9.79 7.45 -4.01
N GLY A 344 10.75 8.26 -3.54
CA GLY A 344 11.17 9.48 -4.24
C GLY A 344 10.39 10.75 -3.88
N GLY A 345 9.52 10.74 -2.85
CA GLY A 345 8.89 11.98 -2.36
C GLY A 345 7.40 11.93 -2.06
N GLY A 346 6.79 10.78 -2.01
CA GLY A 346 5.38 10.59 -1.66
C GLY A 346 5.17 9.97 -0.29
N PRO A 347 3.93 9.59 0.06
CA PRO A 347 3.67 8.72 1.19
C PRO A 347 4.31 7.35 0.92
N GLY A 348 5.05 6.83 1.88
CA GLY A 348 5.77 5.57 1.70
C GLY A 348 4.95 4.37 2.12
N VAL A 349 4.37 4.40 3.33
CA VAL A 349 3.60 3.32 3.91
C VAL A 349 2.71 3.84 5.04
N GLY A 350 1.54 3.24 5.21
CA GLY A 350 0.57 3.61 6.24
C GLY A 350 0.00 2.40 6.97
N PRO A 351 0.82 1.65 7.74
CA PRO A 351 0.34 0.49 8.47
C PRO A 351 -0.86 0.81 9.33
N ILE A 352 -1.72 -0.19 9.54
CA ILE A 352 -2.75 -0.14 10.57
C ILE A 352 -2.41 -1.09 11.71
N ALA A 353 -2.63 -0.63 12.93
CA ALA A 353 -2.53 -1.41 14.15
C ALA A 353 -3.90 -1.48 14.82
N VAL A 354 -4.29 -2.65 15.31
CA VAL A 354 -5.65 -2.89 15.80
C VAL A 354 -5.68 -3.66 17.11
N ALA A 355 -6.73 -3.41 17.91
CA ALA A 355 -7.03 -4.16 19.13
C ALA A 355 -7.43 -5.61 18.80
N SER A 356 -7.31 -6.52 19.78
CA SER A 356 -7.46 -7.97 19.64
C SER A 356 -8.74 -8.40 18.92
N HIS A 357 -9.86 -7.78 19.22
CA HIS A 357 -11.17 -8.11 18.62
C HIS A 357 -11.27 -7.75 17.12
N LEU A 358 -10.38 -6.91 16.63
CA LEU A 358 -10.32 -6.48 15.22
C LEU A 358 -9.27 -7.22 14.39
N VAL A 359 -8.35 -7.95 15.03
CA VAL A 359 -7.31 -8.74 14.34
C VAL A 359 -7.88 -9.68 13.27
N PRO A 360 -9.00 -10.39 13.50
CA PRO A 360 -9.59 -11.26 12.47
C PRO A 360 -9.97 -10.55 11.16
N TYR A 361 -10.11 -9.22 11.17
CA TYR A 361 -10.55 -8.43 10.02
C TYR A 361 -9.43 -7.68 9.31
N LEU A 362 -8.17 -7.84 9.74
CA LEU A 362 -7.02 -7.24 9.04
C LEU A 362 -7.00 -7.62 7.57
N PRO A 363 -6.52 -6.74 6.67
CA PRO A 363 -6.56 -6.95 5.23
C PRO A 363 -5.91 -8.26 4.79
N GLY A 364 -6.62 -9.04 4.01
CA GLY A 364 -6.10 -10.23 3.33
C GLY A 364 -5.60 -9.91 1.92
N HIS A 365 -5.05 -10.91 1.25
CA HIS A 365 -4.63 -10.81 -0.14
C HIS A 365 -4.85 -12.14 -0.87
N THR A 366 -5.18 -12.08 -2.17
CA THR A 366 -5.49 -13.29 -2.96
C THR A 366 -4.27 -14.13 -3.31
N LEU A 367 -3.10 -13.50 -3.41
CA LEU A 367 -1.85 -14.15 -3.82
C LEU A 367 -0.84 -14.31 -2.66
N VAL A 368 -0.99 -13.54 -1.60
CA VAL A 368 -0.08 -13.54 -0.44
C VAL A 368 -0.88 -13.96 0.79
N SER A 369 -0.37 -14.94 1.52
CA SER A 369 -1.00 -15.36 2.79
C SER A 369 -0.74 -14.30 3.86
N CYS A 370 -1.75 -13.48 4.13
CA CYS A 370 -1.75 -12.45 5.16
C CYS A 370 -3.18 -12.15 5.63
N GLY A 371 -3.31 -11.32 6.67
CA GLY A 371 -4.60 -10.92 7.22
C GLY A 371 -5.19 -11.92 8.21
N GLY A 372 -6.38 -11.62 8.69
CA GLY A 372 -7.11 -12.45 9.66
C GLY A 372 -8.12 -13.40 9.01
N ASP A 373 -8.73 -14.26 9.83
CA ASP A 373 -9.69 -15.30 9.37
C ASP A 373 -10.97 -14.73 8.72
N LYS A 374 -11.30 -13.48 9.02
CA LYS A 374 -12.44 -12.74 8.46
C LYS A 374 -11.97 -11.49 7.71
N ALA A 375 -10.81 -11.60 7.09
CA ALA A 375 -10.11 -10.49 6.46
C ALA A 375 -11.02 -9.68 5.53
N ILE A 376 -10.86 -8.36 5.57
CA ILE A 376 -11.33 -7.51 4.46
C ILE A 376 -10.50 -7.80 3.21
N SER A 377 -11.01 -7.38 2.05
CA SER A 377 -10.26 -7.49 0.79
C SER A 377 -8.91 -6.77 0.87
N ALA A 378 -8.03 -7.11 -0.06
CA ALA A 378 -6.77 -6.38 -0.24
C ALA A 378 -7.04 -4.88 -0.42
N VAL A 379 -6.18 -4.06 0.16
CA VAL A 379 -6.26 -2.59 0.10
C VAL A 379 -5.10 -1.98 -0.68
N SER A 380 -4.15 -2.79 -1.11
CA SER A 380 -3.05 -2.38 -2.01
C SER A 380 -2.65 -3.54 -2.93
#